data_64a1c6de5e4a19aa64143fa3020134ef
#
_entry.id   64a1c6de5e4a19aa64143fa3020134ef
#
_cell.length_a   1.000
_cell.length_b   1.000
_cell.length_c   1.000
_cell.angle_alpha   90.00
_cell.angle_beta   90.00
_cell.angle_gamma   90.00
#
_symmetry.space_group_name_H-M   'P 1'
#
loop_
_entity.id
_entity.type
_entity.pdbx_description
1 polymer ?
#
loop_
_entity_poly.entity_id
_entity_poly.type
_entity_poly.pdbx_seq_one_letter_code
_entity_poly.pdbx_strand_id
1 'polypeptide(L)'
;MRSRTTGSHPCPSGVFLSLSINFQPSTNLKARLYEKYVKEVVPALKQKRQYANVHQVPRMEKIVVNMGVSASLEKSAVDDAAKDLALITGRKAAISKSRHNIANFKLREGLPIGCRVTLRRDAMYEFFDRLIATALPRIRDFRGLSPRSFDGRGNYSLGVGDQTIFPEIELDKIKRQQGMDITIVTSARSNEEALEFLKLMGMPFAESKQAEAKQPKTN
;
A
#
# COMPACT_ATOMS: atom_id res chain seq x y z
N MET A 1 1.82 25.87 78.38
CA MET A 1 1.87 24.42 78.10
C MET A 1 0.53 24.03 77.50
N ARG A 2 0.48 23.80 76.19
CA ARG A 2 -0.71 23.31 75.47
C ARG A 2 -0.32 22.08 74.63
N SER A 3 -0.76 20.93 75.06
CA SER A 3 -0.59 19.63 74.45
C SER A 3 -1.44 19.53 73.18
N ARG A 4 -0.81 19.24 72.07
CA ARG A 4 -1.49 18.90 70.81
C ARG A 4 -1.76 17.41 70.72
N THR A 5 -3.00 17.03 70.76
CA THR A 5 -3.48 15.67 70.47
C THR A 5 -3.50 15.42 68.98
N THR A 6 -2.73 14.47 68.49
CA THR A 6 -2.72 13.99 67.13
C THR A 6 -3.82 12.95 66.93
N GLY A 7 -4.89 13.29 66.23
CA GLY A 7 -5.94 12.36 65.82
C GLY A 7 -5.48 11.59 64.57
N SER A 8 -5.28 10.29 64.71
CA SER A 8 -5.05 9.37 63.59
C SER A 8 -6.40 8.92 63.04
N HIS A 9 -6.72 9.36 61.83
CA HIS A 9 -7.82 8.82 61.09
C HIS A 9 -7.39 7.54 60.33
N PRO A 10 -8.10 6.42 60.44
CA PRO A 10 -7.82 5.25 59.64
C PRO A 10 -8.36 5.46 58.20
N CYS A 11 -7.48 5.27 57.21
CA CYS A 11 -7.88 5.19 55.79
C CYS A 11 -8.73 3.95 55.52
N PRO A 12 -9.83 4.04 54.78
CA PRO A 12 -10.58 2.87 54.36
C PRO A 12 -9.76 2.10 53.29
N SER A 13 -9.55 0.81 53.57
CA SER A 13 -8.97 -0.16 52.65
C SER A 13 -9.79 -0.27 51.36
N GLY A 14 -9.37 0.47 50.35
CA GLY A 14 -9.90 0.35 48.99
C GLY A 14 -9.51 -0.99 48.39
N VAL A 15 -10.53 -1.78 48.13
CA VAL A 15 -10.43 -3.02 47.34
C VAL A 15 -9.96 -2.63 45.92
N PHE A 16 -8.67 -2.79 45.65
CA PHE A 16 -8.13 -2.74 44.27
C PHE A 16 -8.65 -3.97 43.55
N LEU A 17 -9.77 -3.84 42.81
CA LEU A 17 -10.12 -4.73 41.75
C LEU A 17 -9.05 -4.57 40.65
N SER A 18 -8.05 -5.44 40.69
CA SER A 18 -7.12 -5.63 39.59
C SER A 18 -7.91 -6.16 38.39
N LEU A 19 -8.40 -5.26 37.54
CA LEU A 19 -8.78 -5.61 36.17
C LEU A 19 -7.51 -6.07 35.46
N SER A 20 -7.22 -7.36 35.55
CA SER A 20 -6.28 -8.03 34.66
C SER A 20 -6.87 -7.93 33.28
N ILE A 21 -6.52 -6.86 32.55
CA ILE A 21 -6.73 -6.80 31.10
C ILE A 21 -5.81 -7.88 30.56
N ASN A 22 -6.35 -9.08 30.35
CA ASN A 22 -5.71 -10.11 29.57
C ASN A 22 -5.55 -9.55 28.15
N PHE A 23 -4.42 -8.87 27.93
CA PHE A 23 -3.94 -8.57 26.59
C PHE A 23 -3.57 -9.92 25.94
N GLN A 24 -4.57 -10.58 25.40
CA GLN A 24 -4.31 -11.68 24.48
C GLN A 24 -3.59 -11.04 23.30
N PRO A 25 -2.35 -11.49 22.99
CA PRO A 25 -1.71 -11.05 21.76
C PRO A 25 -2.66 -11.47 20.63
N SER A 26 -3.16 -10.47 19.90
CA SER A 26 -3.99 -10.70 18.71
C SER A 26 -3.33 -11.82 17.91
N THR A 27 -4.05 -12.93 17.77
CA THR A 27 -3.72 -13.98 16.81
C THR A 27 -3.27 -13.29 15.55
N ASN A 28 -2.00 -13.49 15.15
CA ASN A 28 -1.45 -12.94 13.92
C ASN A 28 -2.29 -13.51 12.77
N LEU A 29 -3.39 -12.83 12.45
CA LEU A 29 -4.17 -13.06 11.24
C LEU A 29 -3.26 -12.67 10.09
N LYS A 30 -2.56 -13.67 9.56
CA LYS A 30 -1.76 -13.48 8.35
C LYS A 30 -2.69 -13.05 7.23
N ALA A 31 -2.29 -12.02 6.50
CA ALA A 31 -3.07 -11.55 5.36
C ALA A 31 -3.36 -12.72 4.39
N ARG A 32 -4.59 -12.84 3.90
CA ARG A 32 -5.04 -13.92 2.99
C ARG A 32 -4.10 -14.14 1.82
N LEU A 33 -3.65 -13.05 1.19
CA LEU A 33 -2.70 -13.13 0.07
C LEU A 33 -1.31 -13.60 0.47
N TYR A 34 -0.88 -13.36 1.70
CA TYR A 34 0.37 -13.94 2.19
C TYR A 34 0.29 -15.46 2.33
N GLU A 35 -0.85 -15.98 2.81
CA GLU A 35 -1.05 -17.43 2.84
C GLU A 35 -1.08 -18.05 1.43
N LYS A 36 -1.77 -17.39 0.49
CA LYS A 36 -1.77 -17.78 -0.92
C LYS A 36 -0.35 -17.78 -1.50
N TYR A 37 0.44 -16.76 -1.20
CA TYR A 37 1.84 -16.70 -1.63
C TYR A 37 2.63 -17.91 -1.15
N VAL A 38 2.54 -18.26 0.13
CA VAL A 38 3.31 -19.37 0.71
C VAL A 38 2.82 -20.73 0.20
N LYS A 39 1.48 -20.95 0.11
CA LYS A 39 0.89 -22.25 -0.22
C LYS A 39 0.88 -22.56 -1.72
N GLU A 40 0.68 -21.55 -2.57
CA GLU A 40 0.43 -21.73 -4.01
C GLU A 40 1.57 -21.15 -4.87
N VAL A 41 1.95 -19.88 -4.63
CA VAL A 41 2.85 -19.14 -5.53
C VAL A 41 4.28 -19.65 -5.43
N VAL A 42 4.79 -19.86 -4.21
CA VAL A 42 6.18 -20.34 -3.98
C VAL A 42 6.41 -21.69 -4.63
N PRO A 43 5.57 -22.75 -4.42
CA PRO A 43 5.80 -24.04 -5.07
C PRO A 43 5.64 -23.96 -6.59
N ALA A 44 4.66 -23.21 -7.11
CA ALA A 44 4.46 -23.03 -8.56
C ALA A 44 5.68 -22.38 -9.25
N LEU A 45 6.24 -21.32 -8.67
CA LEU A 45 7.42 -20.66 -9.21
C LEU A 45 8.66 -21.55 -9.11
N LYS A 46 8.81 -22.30 -8.00
CA LYS A 46 9.91 -23.24 -7.82
C LYS A 46 9.90 -24.34 -8.87
N GLN A 47 8.74 -24.91 -9.19
CA GLN A 47 8.61 -25.93 -10.23
C GLN A 47 8.89 -25.35 -11.62
N LYS A 48 8.38 -24.15 -11.93
CA LYS A 48 8.48 -23.55 -13.27
C LYS A 48 9.89 -23.08 -13.59
N ARG A 49 10.61 -22.48 -12.65
CA ARG A 49 11.93 -21.87 -12.85
C ARG A 49 13.09 -22.62 -12.22
N GLN A 50 12.82 -23.75 -11.55
CA GLN A 50 13.84 -24.64 -10.96
C GLN A 50 14.86 -23.89 -10.08
N TYR A 51 14.38 -22.98 -9.20
CA TYR A 51 15.25 -22.27 -8.27
C TYR A 51 16.02 -23.23 -7.37
N ALA A 52 17.35 -23.06 -7.29
CA ALA A 52 18.20 -23.87 -6.42
C ALA A 52 17.91 -23.63 -4.92
N ASN A 53 17.50 -22.41 -4.57
CA ASN A 53 17.21 -22.02 -3.20
C ASN A 53 15.84 -21.33 -3.09
N VAL A 54 15.09 -21.65 -2.03
CA VAL A 54 13.79 -21.03 -1.73
C VAL A 54 13.89 -19.51 -1.56
N HIS A 55 15.00 -19.01 -1.06
CA HIS A 55 15.22 -17.57 -0.88
C HIS A 55 15.41 -16.79 -2.19
N GLN A 56 15.61 -17.47 -3.33
CA GLN A 56 15.66 -16.85 -4.65
C GLN A 56 14.28 -16.58 -5.23
N VAL A 57 13.24 -17.22 -4.68
CA VAL A 57 11.86 -17.01 -5.15
C VAL A 57 11.46 -15.55 -4.92
N PRO A 58 10.92 -14.86 -5.95
CA PRO A 58 10.52 -13.48 -5.84
C PRO A 58 9.43 -13.29 -4.79
N ARG A 59 9.55 -12.20 -4.04
CA ARG A 59 8.58 -11.78 -3.02
C ARG A 59 8.30 -10.29 -3.14
N MET A 60 7.15 -9.85 -2.67
CA MET A 60 6.90 -8.43 -2.48
C MET A 60 7.72 -7.90 -1.29
N GLU A 61 8.39 -6.77 -1.47
CA GLU A 61 9.16 -6.11 -0.42
C GLU A 61 8.40 -4.93 0.20
N LYS A 62 7.80 -4.12 -0.64
CA LYS A 62 7.03 -2.93 -0.24
C LYS A 62 6.10 -2.48 -1.36
N ILE A 63 5.05 -1.76 -0.98
CA ILE A 63 4.22 -0.97 -1.89
C ILE A 63 4.35 0.49 -1.48
N VAL A 64 4.62 1.35 -2.45
CA VAL A 64 4.70 2.79 -2.24
C VAL A 64 3.53 3.42 -2.97
N VAL A 65 2.70 4.15 -2.25
CA VAL A 65 1.61 4.94 -2.81
C VAL A 65 1.99 6.40 -2.70
N ASN A 66 1.96 7.12 -3.81
CA ASN A 66 2.32 8.53 -3.90
C ASN A 66 1.18 9.32 -4.52
N MET A 67 0.87 10.47 -3.95
CA MET A 67 -0.04 11.47 -4.51
C MET A 67 0.71 12.78 -4.72
N GLY A 68 0.78 13.24 -5.97
CA GLY A 68 1.36 14.52 -6.33
C GLY A 68 0.29 15.60 -6.39
N VAL A 69 0.47 16.70 -5.68
CA VAL A 69 -0.45 17.83 -5.66
C VAL A 69 0.23 19.04 -6.30
N SER A 70 -0.45 19.69 -7.25
CA SER A 70 0.12 20.86 -7.93
C SER A 70 0.36 22.01 -6.95
N ALA A 71 1.51 22.66 -7.09
CA ALA A 71 1.89 23.82 -6.28
C ALA A 71 1.01 25.07 -6.48
N SER A 72 0.25 25.12 -7.59
CA SER A 72 -0.72 26.19 -7.88
C SER A 72 -1.94 26.16 -6.97
N LEU A 73 -2.11 25.08 -6.23
CA LEU A 73 -3.24 24.86 -5.33
C LEU A 73 -2.94 25.38 -3.93
N GLU A 74 -4.00 25.46 -3.15
CA GLU A 74 -3.89 25.84 -1.74
C GLU A 74 -3.09 24.78 -0.96
N LYS A 75 -2.39 25.23 0.09
CA LYS A 75 -1.65 24.33 0.99
C LYS A 75 -2.55 23.27 1.64
N SER A 76 -3.82 23.61 1.87
CA SER A 76 -4.86 22.71 2.37
C SER A 76 -5.09 21.48 1.48
N ALA A 77 -4.85 21.59 0.17
CA ALA A 77 -5.05 20.49 -0.77
C ALA A 77 -4.09 19.32 -0.50
N VAL A 78 -2.86 19.57 -0.04
CA VAL A 78 -1.92 18.51 0.34
C VAL A 78 -2.33 17.81 1.63
N ASP A 79 -2.88 18.55 2.59
CA ASP A 79 -3.37 17.99 3.85
C ASP A 79 -4.62 17.14 3.63
N ASP A 80 -5.51 17.57 2.73
CA ASP A 80 -6.69 16.77 2.35
C ASP A 80 -6.26 15.49 1.61
N ALA A 81 -5.35 15.58 0.63
CA ALA A 81 -4.78 14.39 -0.03
C ALA A 81 -4.07 13.43 0.96
N ALA A 82 -3.41 13.97 1.97
CA ALA A 82 -2.76 13.16 3.01
C ALA A 82 -3.79 12.43 3.90
N LYS A 83 -4.96 13.03 4.16
CA LYS A 83 -6.07 12.39 4.88
C LYS A 83 -6.67 11.27 4.03
N ASP A 84 -6.95 11.53 2.75
CA ASP A 84 -7.50 10.54 1.83
C ASP A 84 -6.56 9.34 1.71
N LEU A 85 -5.26 9.60 1.54
CA LEU A 85 -4.26 8.54 1.48
C LEU A 85 -4.16 7.76 2.79
N ALA A 86 -4.35 8.42 3.94
CA ALA A 86 -4.37 7.74 5.23
C ALA A 86 -5.61 6.86 5.41
N LEU A 87 -6.78 7.26 4.88
CA LEU A 87 -7.99 6.45 4.87
C LEU A 87 -7.80 5.20 4.01
N ILE A 88 -7.28 5.34 2.79
CA ILE A 88 -7.03 4.23 1.86
C ILE A 88 -6.04 3.22 2.44
N THR A 89 -4.93 3.70 3.00
CA THR A 89 -3.81 2.84 3.41
C THR A 89 -3.84 2.41 4.88
N GLY A 90 -4.68 3.05 5.70
CA GLY A 90 -4.70 2.85 7.14
C GLY A 90 -3.41 3.32 7.85
N ARG A 91 -2.57 4.12 7.18
CA ARG A 91 -1.28 4.60 7.67
C ARG A 91 -1.13 6.10 7.46
N LYS A 92 -0.51 6.78 8.42
CA LYS A 92 -0.23 8.22 8.29
C LYS A 92 0.67 8.50 7.09
N ALA A 93 0.24 9.40 6.22
CA ALA A 93 1.00 9.83 5.05
C ALA A 93 2.17 10.77 5.45
N ALA A 94 3.31 10.59 4.79
CA ALA A 94 4.44 11.50 4.89
C ALA A 94 4.31 12.58 3.83
N ILE A 95 4.31 13.85 4.24
CA ILE A 95 4.24 15.00 3.34
C ILE A 95 5.60 15.23 2.70
N SER A 96 5.63 15.32 1.37
CA SER A 96 6.83 15.62 0.58
C SER A 96 6.90 17.12 0.33
N LYS A 97 8.07 17.73 0.66
CA LYS A 97 8.33 19.16 0.46
C LYS A 97 9.29 19.37 -0.69
N SER A 98 9.14 20.50 -1.40
CA SER A 98 10.07 20.92 -2.44
C SER A 98 11.47 21.18 -1.88
N ARG A 99 12.50 20.75 -2.61
CA ARG A 99 13.92 20.96 -2.25
C ARG A 99 14.53 22.17 -2.96
N HIS A 100 13.94 22.59 -4.07
CA HIS A 100 14.47 23.65 -4.92
C HIS A 100 13.38 24.64 -5.29
N ASN A 101 13.80 25.89 -5.57
CA ASN A 101 12.93 26.93 -6.12
C ASN A 101 12.86 26.74 -7.64
N ILE A 102 11.65 26.59 -8.20
CA ILE A 102 11.43 26.47 -9.65
C ILE A 102 10.33 27.47 -10.05
N ALA A 103 10.72 28.56 -10.68
CA ALA A 103 9.81 29.66 -11.05
C ALA A 103 8.70 29.21 -12.01
N ASN A 104 9.01 28.37 -13.01
CA ASN A 104 8.04 27.87 -13.99
C ASN A 104 6.87 27.11 -13.34
N PHE A 105 7.12 26.41 -12.25
CA PHE A 105 6.08 25.67 -11.52
C PHE A 105 5.57 26.42 -10.28
N LYS A 106 5.93 27.68 -10.10
CA LYS A 106 5.59 28.50 -8.91
C LYS A 106 5.97 27.81 -7.59
N LEU A 107 7.06 27.02 -7.62
CA LEU A 107 7.56 26.28 -6.48
C LEU A 107 8.57 27.10 -5.69
N ARG A 108 8.37 27.14 -4.36
CA ARG A 108 9.36 27.64 -3.40
C ARG A 108 9.87 26.49 -2.55
N GLU A 109 11.11 26.60 -2.09
CA GLU A 109 11.71 25.66 -1.17
C GLU A 109 10.85 25.52 0.10
N GLY A 110 10.70 24.27 0.59
CA GLY A 110 9.88 23.98 1.76
C GLY A 110 8.37 23.88 1.49
N LEU A 111 7.88 24.22 0.28
CA LEU A 111 6.46 24.10 -0.06
C LEU A 111 6.05 22.63 -0.11
N PRO A 112 4.90 22.23 0.52
CA PRO A 112 4.38 20.88 0.38
C PRO A 112 3.87 20.65 -1.05
N ILE A 113 4.30 19.56 -1.70
CA ILE A 113 4.00 19.24 -3.09
C ILE A 113 3.34 17.87 -3.28
N GLY A 114 3.16 17.11 -2.22
CA GLY A 114 2.52 15.82 -2.26
C GLY A 114 2.66 15.03 -0.98
N CYS A 115 2.12 13.84 -1.00
CA CYS A 115 2.18 12.92 0.13
C CYS A 115 2.47 11.49 -0.36
N ARG A 116 3.11 10.69 0.49
CA ARG A 116 3.44 9.29 0.20
C ARG A 116 3.27 8.41 1.42
N VAL A 117 2.94 7.15 1.16
CA VAL A 117 2.91 6.08 2.17
C VAL A 117 3.71 4.90 1.65
N THR A 118 4.47 4.24 2.53
CA THR A 118 5.16 2.99 2.24
C THR A 118 4.57 1.89 3.11
N LEU A 119 4.01 0.88 2.45
CA LEU A 119 3.42 -0.29 3.08
C LEU A 119 4.39 -1.46 3.04
N ARG A 120 4.46 -2.24 4.11
CA ARG A 120 5.31 -3.43 4.24
C ARG A 120 4.57 -4.51 5.03
N ARG A 121 5.03 -5.76 4.92
CA ARG A 121 4.50 -6.92 5.64
C ARG A 121 2.99 -7.09 5.43
N ASP A 122 2.23 -7.34 6.49
CA ASP A 122 0.79 -7.65 6.42
C ASP A 122 -0.02 -6.51 5.79
N ALA A 123 0.22 -5.26 6.19
CA ALA A 123 -0.46 -4.10 5.60
C ALA A 123 -0.24 -3.96 4.07
N MET A 124 0.89 -4.41 3.56
CA MET A 124 1.18 -4.46 2.13
C MET A 124 0.29 -5.48 1.42
N TYR A 125 0.18 -6.70 1.97
CA TYR A 125 -0.64 -7.75 1.38
C TYR A 125 -2.14 -7.44 1.47
N GLU A 126 -2.60 -6.84 2.57
CA GLU A 126 -3.98 -6.38 2.73
C GLU A 126 -4.35 -5.28 1.72
N PHE A 127 -3.47 -4.29 1.56
CA PHE A 127 -3.67 -3.25 0.56
C PHE A 127 -3.68 -3.83 -0.86
N PHE A 128 -2.77 -4.77 -1.15
CA PHE A 128 -2.69 -5.42 -2.45
C PHE A 128 -3.94 -6.26 -2.76
N ASP A 129 -4.50 -6.94 -1.76
CA ASP A 129 -5.76 -7.69 -1.89
C ASP A 129 -6.92 -6.75 -2.23
N ARG A 130 -7.07 -5.64 -1.50
CA ARG A 130 -8.10 -4.62 -1.79
C ARG A 130 -7.92 -3.98 -3.15
N LEU A 131 -6.69 -3.71 -3.54
CA LEU A 131 -6.37 -3.17 -4.86
C LEU A 131 -6.88 -4.09 -5.98
N ILE A 132 -6.58 -5.39 -5.91
CA ILE A 132 -6.98 -6.36 -6.94
C ILE A 132 -8.47 -6.66 -6.90
N ALA A 133 -9.01 -6.93 -5.71
CA ALA A 133 -10.38 -7.42 -5.56
C ALA A 133 -11.42 -6.31 -5.71
N THR A 134 -11.10 -5.08 -5.32
CA THR A 134 -12.10 -4.02 -5.21
C THR A 134 -11.77 -2.80 -6.06
N ALA A 135 -10.53 -2.29 -6.01
CA ALA A 135 -10.20 -1.02 -6.64
C ALA A 135 -10.04 -1.14 -8.16
N LEU A 136 -9.29 -2.13 -8.66
CA LEU A 136 -9.07 -2.30 -10.11
C LEU A 136 -10.36 -2.54 -10.90
N PRO A 137 -11.31 -3.39 -10.47
CA PRO A 137 -12.56 -3.58 -11.19
C PRO A 137 -13.45 -2.33 -11.27
N ARG A 138 -13.27 -1.37 -10.36
CA ARG A 138 -14.01 -0.10 -10.32
C ARG A 138 -13.46 0.97 -11.25
N ILE A 139 -12.28 0.75 -11.84
CA ILE A 139 -11.73 1.66 -12.83
C ILE A 139 -12.63 1.65 -14.07
N ARG A 140 -13.01 2.85 -14.52
CA ARG A 140 -13.80 3.01 -15.74
C ARG A 140 -13.04 2.41 -16.93
N ASP A 141 -13.73 1.62 -17.76
CA ASP A 141 -13.17 0.99 -18.97
C ASP A 141 -11.91 0.13 -18.72
N PHE A 142 -11.85 -0.54 -17.56
CA PHE A 142 -10.72 -1.39 -17.22
C PHE A 142 -10.58 -2.57 -18.19
N ARG A 143 -9.45 -2.63 -18.89
CA ARG A 143 -9.09 -3.69 -19.85
C ARG A 143 -7.88 -4.51 -19.42
N GLY A 144 -7.51 -4.43 -18.16
CA GLY A 144 -6.29 -5.04 -17.64
C GLY A 144 -5.11 -4.06 -17.58
N LEU A 145 -4.10 -4.44 -16.80
CA LEU A 145 -2.90 -3.66 -16.54
C LEU A 145 -1.86 -3.85 -17.65
N SER A 146 -1.17 -2.79 -18.02
CA SER A 146 -0.11 -2.86 -19.05
C SER A 146 1.08 -3.67 -18.56
N PRO A 147 1.52 -4.70 -19.30
CA PRO A 147 2.74 -5.45 -18.96
C PRO A 147 4.04 -4.66 -19.22
N ARG A 148 3.95 -3.44 -19.78
CA ARG A 148 5.12 -2.60 -20.10
C ARG A 148 5.53 -1.65 -18.99
N SER A 149 4.74 -1.56 -17.90
CA SER A 149 4.98 -0.62 -16.79
C SER A 149 5.98 -1.15 -15.74
N PHE A 150 6.89 -2.03 -16.15
CA PHE A 150 8.02 -2.49 -15.34
C PHE A 150 9.25 -1.61 -15.57
N ASP A 151 10.07 -1.44 -14.54
CA ASP A 151 11.27 -0.57 -14.54
C ASP A 151 12.58 -1.23 -15.06
N GLY A 152 12.53 -2.49 -15.50
CA GLY A 152 13.73 -3.27 -15.88
C GLY A 152 14.31 -4.10 -14.73
N ARG A 153 13.95 -3.80 -13.48
CA ARG A 153 14.45 -4.48 -12.28
C ARG A 153 13.37 -5.26 -11.53
N GLY A 154 12.25 -5.53 -12.20
CA GLY A 154 11.15 -6.29 -11.61
C GLY A 154 10.20 -5.49 -10.73
N ASN A 155 10.30 -4.17 -10.65
CA ASN A 155 9.31 -3.35 -9.96
C ASN A 155 8.23 -2.92 -10.95
N TYR A 156 7.00 -2.84 -10.47
CA TYR A 156 5.83 -2.49 -11.27
C TYR A 156 5.21 -1.17 -10.79
N SER A 157 4.94 -0.25 -11.69
CA SER A 157 4.30 1.02 -11.38
C SER A 157 2.95 1.15 -12.08
N LEU A 158 1.92 1.54 -11.33
CA LEU A 158 0.55 1.73 -11.77
C LEU A 158 0.10 3.15 -11.44
N GLY A 159 -0.31 3.91 -12.45
CA GLY A 159 -0.99 5.19 -12.27
C GLY A 159 -2.51 5.00 -12.21
N VAL A 160 -3.13 5.58 -11.20
CA VAL A 160 -4.57 5.63 -11.01
C VAL A 160 -5.01 7.08 -11.12
N GLY A 161 -5.93 7.38 -12.03
CA GLY A 161 -6.38 8.76 -12.28
C GLY A 161 -7.33 9.31 -11.22
N ASP A 162 -7.98 8.44 -10.45
CA ASP A 162 -9.03 8.82 -9.53
C ASP A 162 -8.97 8.03 -8.22
N GLN A 163 -9.00 8.73 -7.10
CA GLN A 163 -9.03 8.13 -5.77
C GLN A 163 -10.37 7.47 -5.43
N THR A 164 -11.44 7.79 -6.14
CA THR A 164 -12.81 7.31 -5.88
C THR A 164 -12.99 5.82 -6.14
N ILE A 165 -12.03 5.18 -6.79
CA ILE A 165 -12.05 3.72 -6.98
C ILE A 165 -11.94 2.95 -5.67
N PHE A 166 -11.40 3.58 -4.61
CA PHE A 166 -11.31 2.99 -3.28
C PHE A 166 -12.61 3.21 -2.50
N PRO A 167 -13.24 2.13 -1.99
CA PRO A 167 -14.51 2.24 -1.28
C PRO A 167 -14.41 2.94 0.08
N GLU A 168 -13.21 3.08 0.61
CA GLU A 168 -12.93 3.74 1.88
C GLU A 168 -13.14 5.27 1.82
N ILE A 169 -13.21 5.81 0.60
CA ILE A 169 -13.41 7.24 0.37
C ILE A 169 -14.89 7.53 0.11
N GLU A 170 -15.46 8.39 0.93
CA GLU A 170 -16.81 8.90 0.74
C GLU A 170 -16.83 9.99 -0.33
N LEU A 171 -17.60 9.78 -1.41
CA LEU A 171 -17.70 10.71 -2.54
C LEU A 171 -18.10 12.13 -2.13
N ASP A 172 -19.00 12.25 -1.14
CA ASP A 172 -19.51 13.54 -0.66
C ASP A 172 -18.47 14.38 0.08
N LYS A 173 -17.41 13.76 0.58
CA LYS A 173 -16.33 14.45 1.30
C LYS A 173 -15.17 14.87 0.40
N ILE A 174 -15.17 14.43 -0.84
CA ILE A 174 -14.11 14.73 -1.80
C ILE A 174 -14.27 16.15 -2.31
N LYS A 175 -13.33 17.01 -1.98
CA LYS A 175 -13.26 18.37 -2.53
C LYS A 175 -12.70 18.40 -3.94
N ARG A 176 -11.84 17.44 -4.27
CA ARG A 176 -11.13 17.36 -5.54
C ARG A 176 -10.75 15.95 -5.90
N GLN A 177 -10.90 15.64 -7.18
CA GLN A 177 -10.36 14.42 -7.78
C GLN A 177 -8.84 14.49 -7.85
N GLN A 178 -8.16 13.47 -7.30
CA GLN A 178 -6.72 13.40 -7.20
C GLN A 178 -6.22 12.04 -7.68
N GLY A 179 -5.28 12.06 -8.62
CA GLY A 179 -4.59 10.84 -9.05
C GLY A 179 -3.54 10.39 -8.07
N MET A 180 -3.17 9.11 -8.16
CA MET A 180 -2.10 8.49 -7.37
C MET A 180 -1.27 7.51 -8.18
N ASP A 181 -0.01 7.38 -7.79
CA ASP A 181 0.92 6.39 -8.33
C ASP A 181 1.15 5.30 -7.29
N ILE A 182 0.96 4.04 -7.69
CA ILE A 182 1.17 2.87 -6.87
C ILE A 182 2.35 2.10 -7.43
N THR A 183 3.45 2.02 -6.68
CA THR A 183 4.65 1.28 -7.06
C THR A 183 4.80 0.04 -6.20
N ILE A 184 4.78 -1.13 -6.84
CA ILE A 184 4.98 -2.44 -6.22
C ILE A 184 6.44 -2.82 -6.40
N VAL A 185 7.18 -2.89 -5.31
CA VAL A 185 8.59 -3.27 -5.31
C VAL A 185 8.69 -4.75 -4.97
N THR A 186 9.37 -5.49 -5.86
CA THR A 186 9.60 -6.93 -5.70
C THR A 186 11.08 -7.23 -5.60
N SER A 187 11.42 -8.42 -5.13
CA SER A 187 12.79 -8.93 -5.10
C SER A 187 13.19 -9.67 -6.39
N ALA A 188 12.34 -9.65 -7.42
CA ALA A 188 12.62 -10.25 -8.71
C ALA A 188 13.81 -9.55 -9.40
N ARG A 189 14.59 -10.30 -10.16
CA ARG A 189 15.75 -9.77 -10.88
C ARG A 189 15.42 -9.33 -12.30
N SER A 190 14.36 -9.86 -12.88
CA SER A 190 13.92 -9.55 -14.24
C SER A 190 12.43 -9.21 -14.29
N ASN A 191 12.03 -8.46 -15.32
CA ASN A 191 10.63 -8.10 -15.52
C ASN A 191 9.74 -9.31 -15.79
N GLU A 192 10.25 -10.32 -16.47
CA GLU A 192 9.54 -11.55 -16.77
C GLU A 192 9.21 -12.34 -15.51
N GLU A 193 10.20 -12.43 -14.60
CA GLU A 193 10.04 -13.07 -13.31
C GLU A 193 8.99 -12.36 -12.45
N ALA A 194 9.04 -11.02 -12.40
CA ALA A 194 8.08 -10.20 -11.68
C ALA A 194 6.67 -10.30 -12.27
N LEU A 195 6.56 -10.33 -13.60
CA LEU A 195 5.27 -10.47 -14.29
C LEU A 195 4.61 -11.81 -13.95
N GLU A 196 5.37 -12.92 -14.00
CA GLU A 196 4.87 -14.24 -13.63
C GLU A 196 4.46 -14.28 -12.16
N PHE A 197 5.27 -13.73 -11.28
CA PHE A 197 4.98 -13.63 -9.86
C PHE A 197 3.67 -12.86 -9.60
N LEU A 198 3.53 -11.66 -10.17
CA LEU A 198 2.33 -10.83 -9.98
C LEU A 198 1.08 -11.45 -10.61
N LYS A 199 1.20 -12.17 -11.75
CA LYS A 199 0.09 -12.95 -12.34
C LYS A 199 -0.39 -14.04 -11.38
N LEU A 200 0.52 -14.81 -10.78
CA LEU A 200 0.18 -15.85 -9.81
C LEU A 200 -0.45 -15.28 -8.53
N MET A 201 -0.05 -14.06 -8.14
CA MET A 201 -0.69 -13.33 -7.04
C MET A 201 -2.12 -12.88 -7.38
N GLY A 202 -2.53 -12.91 -8.65
CA GLY A 202 -3.88 -12.56 -9.10
C GLY A 202 -4.00 -11.18 -9.75
N MET A 203 -2.90 -10.56 -10.15
CA MET A 203 -2.93 -9.25 -10.81
C MET A 203 -3.43 -9.37 -12.25
N PRO A 204 -4.50 -8.65 -12.68
CA PRO A 204 -5.09 -8.75 -14.00
C PRO A 204 -4.29 -7.97 -15.04
N PHE A 205 -3.34 -8.62 -15.69
CA PHE A 205 -2.63 -8.02 -16.83
C PHE A 205 -3.42 -8.16 -18.12
N ALA A 206 -3.38 -7.12 -18.96
CA ALA A 206 -3.91 -7.19 -20.31
C ALA A 206 -3.09 -8.20 -21.12
N GLU A 207 -3.77 -9.05 -21.88
CA GLU A 207 -3.11 -9.95 -22.83
C GLU A 207 -2.42 -9.11 -23.91
N SER A 208 -1.12 -9.27 -24.06
CA SER A 208 -0.39 -8.61 -25.13
C SER A 208 -0.83 -9.25 -26.45
N LYS A 209 -1.38 -8.46 -27.38
CA LYS A 209 -1.73 -8.89 -28.75
C LYS A 209 -0.56 -9.52 -29.54
N GLN A 210 0.63 -9.55 -28.96
CA GLN A 210 1.83 -10.17 -29.55
C GLN A 210 1.94 -11.69 -29.28
N ALA A 211 1.12 -12.27 -28.39
CA ALA A 211 1.15 -13.72 -28.16
C ALA A 211 0.45 -14.52 -29.28
N GLU A 212 -0.50 -13.91 -30.01
CA GLU A 212 -1.21 -14.59 -31.10
C GLU A 212 -0.39 -14.69 -32.40
N ALA A 213 0.65 -13.88 -32.58
CA ALA A 213 1.46 -13.86 -33.80
C ALA A 213 2.54 -14.96 -33.87
N LYS A 214 2.70 -15.80 -32.85
CA LYS A 214 3.73 -16.87 -32.79
C LYS A 214 3.17 -18.29 -32.78
N GLN A 215 1.90 -18.48 -33.14
CA GLN A 215 1.47 -19.84 -33.49
C GLN A 215 1.89 -20.13 -34.93
N PRO A 216 2.80 -21.10 -35.17
CA PRO A 216 3.11 -21.52 -36.52
C PRO A 216 1.82 -22.12 -37.12
N LYS A 217 1.36 -21.56 -38.21
CA LYS A 217 0.31 -22.21 -39.05
C LYS A 217 0.89 -23.52 -39.52
N THR A 218 0.52 -24.60 -38.85
CA THR A 218 0.71 -25.96 -39.33
C THR A 218 -0.26 -26.14 -40.49
N ASN A 219 0.31 -26.19 -41.71
CA ASN A 219 -0.34 -26.72 -42.88
C ASN A 219 -0.47 -28.24 -42.76
#